data_dfb624cbcb149adcf4335803409fc9ed
#
_entry.id   dfb624cbcb149adcf4335803409fc9ed
#
_cell.length_a   1.000
_cell.length_b   1.000
_cell.length_c   1.000
_cell.angle_alpha   90.00
_cell.angle_beta   90.00
_cell.angle_gamma   90.00
#
_symmetry.space_group_name_H-M   'P 1'
#
loop_
_entity.id
_entity.type
_entity.pdbx_description
1 polymer ?
#
loop_
_entity_poly.entity_id
_entity_poly.type
_entity_poly.pdbx_seq_one_letter_code
_entity_poly.pdbx_strand_id
1 'polypeptide(L)'
;MLKKDKTHLQNYNAAIQNEWLETNGLGGWSGSSIIGCHTRRYHGLLVAATKPPTERTVLLSKLDETIIINDEKFELGVNDYGEVIHPNGNQYVKSFTKELFPQWMYEVNGIQLKKTIAMIHGENTVVVIYDIVKAKKPFKMELLPLMAGRFYHSLQHASEQMHWDAD
;
A
#
# COMPACT_ATOMS: atom_id res chain seq x y z
N MET A 1 -13.19 15.24 4.67
CA MET A 1 -13.12 14.14 3.68
C MET A 1 -12.09 14.49 2.61
N LEU A 2 -11.06 13.67 2.41
CA LEU A 2 -10.13 13.78 1.27
C LEU A 2 -10.66 12.92 0.14
N LYS A 3 -10.84 13.52 -1.05
CA LYS A 3 -11.28 12.80 -2.26
C LYS A 3 -10.43 13.25 -3.45
N LYS A 4 -9.94 12.28 -4.22
CA LYS A 4 -9.17 12.50 -5.45
C LYS A 4 -9.75 11.64 -6.56
N ASP A 5 -9.83 12.22 -7.73
CA ASP A 5 -10.34 11.57 -8.95
C ASP A 5 -9.21 10.92 -9.76
N LYS A 6 -9.62 10.23 -10.82
CA LYS A 6 -8.73 9.56 -11.75
C LYS A 6 -7.64 10.47 -12.31
N THR A 7 -8.00 11.68 -12.73
CA THR A 7 -7.09 12.62 -13.37
C THR A 7 -5.93 12.99 -12.43
N HIS A 8 -6.25 13.28 -11.17
CA HIS A 8 -5.25 13.58 -10.16
C HIS A 8 -4.37 12.36 -9.86
N LEU A 9 -4.97 11.17 -9.71
CA LEU A 9 -4.26 9.94 -9.32
C LEU A 9 -3.36 9.40 -10.43
N GLN A 10 -3.70 9.61 -11.69
CA GLN A 10 -2.87 9.22 -12.83
C GLN A 10 -1.68 10.17 -13.07
N ASN A 11 -1.72 11.38 -12.52
CA ASN A 11 -0.57 12.27 -12.54
C ASN A 11 0.34 11.91 -11.35
N TYR A 12 1.43 11.17 -11.62
CA TYR A 12 2.37 10.70 -10.61
C TYR A 12 2.85 11.84 -9.69
N ASN A 13 3.38 12.94 -10.27
CA ASN A 13 3.95 14.05 -9.50
C ASN A 13 2.92 14.75 -8.60
N ALA A 14 1.67 14.86 -9.04
CA ALA A 14 0.59 15.42 -8.24
C ALA A 14 0.14 14.45 -7.14
N ALA A 15 0.04 13.16 -7.46
CA ALA A 15 -0.46 12.15 -6.55
C ALA A 15 0.48 11.86 -5.37
N ILE A 16 1.79 11.83 -5.60
CA ILE A 16 2.78 11.60 -4.53
C ILE A 16 2.86 12.74 -3.50
N GLN A 17 2.32 13.93 -3.81
CA GLN A 17 2.25 15.06 -2.87
C GLN A 17 1.12 14.89 -1.84
N ASN A 18 0.26 13.90 -2.00
CA ASN A 18 -0.85 13.62 -1.09
C ASN A 18 -0.59 12.32 -0.37
N GLU A 19 -0.77 12.32 0.94
CA GLU A 19 -0.53 11.18 1.80
C GLU A 19 -1.79 10.83 2.60
N TRP A 20 -1.84 9.62 3.08
CA TRP A 20 -2.83 9.14 4.04
C TRP A 20 -2.12 8.51 5.23
N LEU A 21 -2.79 8.51 6.37
CA LEU A 21 -2.31 7.94 7.63
C LEU A 21 -3.48 7.33 8.40
N GLU A 22 -3.28 6.12 8.90
CA GLU A 22 -4.08 5.45 9.93
C GLU A 22 -3.21 5.19 11.14
N THR A 23 -3.78 5.24 12.34
CA THR A 23 -3.05 5.01 13.61
C THR A 23 -3.77 3.99 14.47
N ASN A 24 -3.01 3.28 15.31
CA ASN A 24 -3.54 2.22 16.18
C ASN A 24 -3.72 2.65 17.65
N GLY A 25 -3.48 3.91 18.01
CA GLY A 25 -3.55 4.37 19.40
C GLY A 25 -2.32 4.02 20.26
N LEU A 26 -1.46 3.10 19.84
CA LEU A 26 -0.21 2.74 20.54
C LEU A 26 1.01 3.53 20.04
N GLY A 27 0.82 4.37 19.03
CA GLY A 27 1.90 5.09 18.35
C GLY A 27 2.45 4.36 17.13
N GLY A 28 1.85 3.24 16.73
CA GLY A 28 2.05 2.62 15.42
C GLY A 28 1.14 3.23 14.37
N TRP A 29 1.46 3.03 13.11
CA TRP A 29 0.68 3.56 11.99
C TRP A 29 0.78 2.71 10.72
N SER A 30 -0.14 2.99 9.80
CA SER A 30 -0.10 2.61 8.40
C SER A 30 -0.20 3.89 7.56
N GLY A 31 0.68 4.09 6.60
CA GLY A 31 0.66 5.31 5.79
C GLY A 31 1.54 5.25 4.56
N SER A 32 1.13 5.97 3.52
CA SER A 32 1.82 6.07 2.25
C SER A 32 1.31 7.28 1.45
N SER A 33 1.86 7.50 0.26
CA SER A 33 1.18 8.36 -0.72
C SER A 33 -0.16 7.76 -1.15
N ILE A 34 -1.06 8.58 -1.67
CA ILE A 34 -2.39 8.11 -2.11
C ILE A 34 -2.38 7.15 -3.31
N ILE A 35 -1.24 6.97 -3.96
CA ILE A 35 -1.04 5.96 -5.01
C ILE A 35 -0.20 4.77 -4.53
N GLY A 36 0.12 4.70 -3.22
CA GLY A 36 0.88 3.60 -2.64
C GLY A 36 2.39 3.63 -2.95
N CYS A 37 2.90 4.67 -3.60
CA CYS A 37 4.33 4.88 -3.79
C CYS A 37 4.97 5.41 -2.50
N HIS A 38 6.01 4.74 -2.02
CA HIS A 38 6.73 5.16 -0.81
C HIS A 38 7.76 6.23 -1.16
N THR A 39 7.49 7.47 -0.76
CA THR A 39 8.38 8.62 -0.99
C THR A 39 9.14 9.05 0.27
N ARG A 40 8.83 8.41 1.41
CA ARG A 40 9.45 8.72 2.71
C ARG A 40 9.86 7.46 3.45
N ARG A 41 10.93 7.54 4.25
CA ARG A 41 11.36 6.45 5.15
C ARG A 41 10.28 6.03 6.15
N TYR A 42 9.33 6.92 6.45
CA TYR A 42 8.24 6.69 7.39
C TYR A 42 7.01 6.01 6.78
N HIS A 43 6.98 5.84 5.46
CA HIS A 43 5.93 5.07 4.81
C HIS A 43 6.09 3.58 5.13
N GLY A 44 4.97 2.96 5.41
CA GLY A 44 4.85 1.53 5.69
C GLY A 44 3.40 1.12 5.82
N LEU A 45 3.09 -0.09 5.38
CA LEU A 45 1.74 -0.65 5.55
C LEU A 45 1.52 -1.09 7.01
N LEU A 46 2.57 -1.55 7.69
CA LEU A 46 2.57 -1.77 9.13
C LEU A 46 3.85 -1.23 9.74
N VAL A 47 3.75 -0.08 10.39
CA VAL A 47 4.78 0.46 11.27
C VAL A 47 4.32 0.19 12.70
N ALA A 48 4.84 -0.89 13.27
CA ALA A 48 4.43 -1.38 14.59
C ALA A 48 5.10 -0.59 15.72
N ALA A 49 4.34 -0.27 16.77
CA ALA A 49 4.87 0.22 18.01
C ALA A 49 5.44 -0.97 18.82
N THR A 50 6.73 -1.27 18.65
CA THR A 50 7.37 -2.44 19.23
C THR A 50 7.70 -2.27 20.71
N LYS A 51 7.98 -1.03 21.14
CA LYS A 51 8.10 -0.65 22.56
C LYS A 51 7.48 0.74 22.75
N PRO A 52 6.16 0.84 22.91
CA PRO A 52 5.53 2.13 23.16
C PRO A 52 6.08 2.80 24.42
N PRO A 53 6.30 4.13 24.42
CA PRO A 53 6.04 5.08 23.32
C PRO A 53 7.24 5.31 22.39
N THR A 54 8.36 4.62 22.55
CA THR A 54 9.66 5.04 22.00
C THR A 54 10.08 4.31 20.72
N GLU A 55 9.88 2.99 20.63
CA GLU A 55 10.40 2.22 19.50
C GLU A 55 9.30 1.84 18.51
N ARG A 56 9.63 2.00 17.23
CA ARG A 56 8.78 1.58 16.12
C ARG A 56 9.60 0.88 15.06
N THR A 57 9.02 -0.15 14.49
CA THR A 57 9.63 -0.98 13.45
C THR A 57 8.71 -1.03 12.23
N VAL A 58 9.23 -0.75 11.06
CA VAL A 58 8.53 -1.01 9.81
C VAL A 58 8.60 -2.52 9.57
N LEU A 59 7.54 -3.23 9.87
CA LEU A 59 7.44 -4.68 9.69
C LEU A 59 7.03 -5.04 8.27
N LEU A 60 5.94 -4.46 7.79
CA LEU A 60 5.44 -4.62 6.44
C LEU A 60 5.52 -3.28 5.72
N SER A 61 6.41 -3.20 4.74
CA SER A 61 6.57 -2.01 3.93
C SER A 61 5.36 -1.80 3.03
N LYS A 62 5.08 -2.76 2.17
CA LYS A 62 3.99 -2.71 1.19
C LYS A 62 3.35 -4.07 1.00
N LEU A 63 2.20 -4.04 0.37
CA LEU A 63 1.56 -5.19 -0.25
C LEU A 63 1.31 -4.79 -1.71
N ASP A 64 2.06 -5.40 -2.63
CA ASP A 64 1.87 -5.17 -4.05
C ASP A 64 0.89 -6.20 -4.61
N GLU A 65 -0.14 -5.71 -5.27
CA GLU A 65 -1.22 -6.53 -5.83
C GLU A 65 -1.04 -6.68 -7.34
N THR A 66 -1.32 -7.87 -7.85
CA THR A 66 -1.40 -8.16 -9.29
C THR A 66 -2.71 -8.84 -9.61
N ILE A 67 -3.47 -8.28 -10.55
CA ILE A 67 -4.66 -8.91 -11.12
C ILE A 67 -4.24 -9.67 -12.38
N ILE A 68 -4.68 -10.93 -12.50
CA ILE A 68 -4.37 -11.78 -13.65
C ILE A 68 -5.67 -12.21 -14.33
N ILE A 69 -5.79 -11.88 -15.61
CA ILE A 69 -6.96 -12.20 -16.47
C ILE A 69 -6.45 -12.88 -17.73
N ASN A 70 -6.83 -14.15 -17.97
CA ASN A 70 -6.37 -14.90 -19.13
C ASN A 70 -4.83 -14.85 -19.32
N ASP A 71 -4.10 -15.06 -18.21
CA ASP A 71 -2.63 -15.01 -18.12
C ASP A 71 -1.98 -13.63 -18.35
N GLU A 72 -2.76 -12.60 -18.62
CA GLU A 72 -2.29 -11.22 -18.67
C GLU A 72 -2.23 -10.63 -17.27
N LYS A 73 -1.08 -10.03 -16.90
CA LYS A 73 -0.82 -9.46 -15.59
C LYS A 73 -1.03 -7.95 -15.59
N PHE A 74 -1.74 -7.47 -14.58
CA PHE A 74 -1.99 -6.05 -14.30
C PHE A 74 -1.51 -5.75 -12.88
N GLU A 75 -0.32 -5.17 -12.78
CA GLU A 75 0.31 -4.83 -11.52
C GLU A 75 -0.24 -3.50 -11.00
N LEU A 76 -0.80 -3.49 -9.78
CA LEU A 76 -1.42 -2.32 -9.17
C LEU A 76 -0.44 -1.51 -8.31
N GLY A 77 0.74 -2.06 -8.02
CA GLY A 77 1.78 -1.40 -7.26
C GLY A 77 2.33 -0.17 -8.00
N VAL A 78 2.96 0.74 -7.24
CA VAL A 78 3.72 1.88 -7.76
C VAL A 78 5.02 1.96 -6.98
N ASN A 79 6.15 1.76 -7.65
CA ASN A 79 7.47 1.83 -7.04
C ASN A 79 8.36 2.79 -7.84
N ASP A 80 9.02 3.68 -7.13
CA ASP A 80 9.97 4.65 -7.70
C ASP A 80 11.39 4.18 -7.41
N TYR A 81 12.14 3.90 -8.46
CA TYR A 81 13.55 3.50 -8.41
C TYR A 81 14.49 4.65 -8.80
N GLY A 82 13.99 5.88 -8.82
CA GLY A 82 14.72 7.09 -9.20
C GLY A 82 14.71 7.34 -10.71
N GLU A 83 15.22 6.43 -11.49
CA GLU A 83 15.28 6.55 -12.97
C GLU A 83 14.01 6.00 -13.64
N VAL A 84 13.30 5.09 -12.97
CA VAL A 84 12.11 4.42 -13.51
C VAL A 84 11.06 4.21 -12.43
N ILE A 85 9.79 4.39 -12.81
CA ILE A 85 8.64 4.03 -11.99
C ILE A 85 8.09 2.71 -12.53
N HIS A 86 8.21 1.63 -11.72
CA HIS A 86 7.72 0.31 -12.12
C HIS A 86 7.38 -0.54 -10.87
N PRO A 87 6.22 -1.20 -10.84
CA PRO A 87 5.10 -1.00 -11.76
C PRO A 87 4.52 0.41 -11.67
N ASN A 88 3.67 0.75 -12.64
CA ASN A 88 2.99 2.04 -12.73
C ASN A 88 1.47 1.84 -12.58
N GLY A 89 1.06 1.25 -11.44
CA GLY A 89 -0.32 0.82 -11.20
C GLY A 89 -1.31 1.94 -10.93
N ASN A 90 -0.84 3.19 -10.70
CA ASN A 90 -1.73 4.33 -10.51
C ASN A 90 -2.63 4.61 -11.73
N GLN A 91 -2.26 4.15 -12.93
CA GLN A 91 -3.09 4.20 -14.12
C GLN A 91 -4.45 3.47 -13.95
N TYR A 92 -4.51 2.46 -13.08
CA TYR A 92 -5.71 1.68 -12.81
C TYR A 92 -6.59 2.27 -11.71
N VAL A 93 -6.10 3.27 -10.96
CA VAL A 93 -6.85 3.89 -9.87
C VAL A 93 -7.88 4.86 -10.43
N LYS A 94 -9.15 4.64 -10.11
CA LYS A 94 -10.28 5.52 -10.50
C LYS A 94 -10.51 6.63 -9.50
N SER A 95 -10.44 6.31 -8.23
CA SER A 95 -10.65 7.27 -7.15
C SER A 95 -9.96 6.82 -5.88
N PHE A 96 -9.59 7.80 -5.08
CA PHE A 96 -9.16 7.67 -3.70
C PHE A 96 -10.08 8.49 -2.81
N THR A 97 -10.50 7.92 -1.70
CA THR A 97 -11.27 8.63 -0.66
C THR A 97 -10.71 8.28 0.71
N LYS A 98 -10.67 9.28 1.60
CA LYS A 98 -10.43 9.07 3.02
C LYS A 98 -11.47 9.87 3.80
N GLU A 99 -12.40 9.17 4.37
CA GLU A 99 -13.36 9.68 5.34
C GLU A 99 -13.04 9.08 6.71
N LEU A 100 -13.44 7.86 6.97
CA LEU A 100 -13.02 7.09 8.14
C LEU A 100 -11.73 6.31 7.82
N PHE A 101 -11.72 5.56 6.73
CA PHE A 101 -10.59 4.76 6.28
C PHE A 101 -10.15 5.17 4.88
N PRO A 102 -8.85 5.01 4.52
CA PRO A 102 -8.40 5.17 3.14
C PRO A 102 -8.97 4.06 2.26
N GLN A 103 -9.55 4.45 1.13
CA GLN A 103 -10.19 3.57 0.16
C GLN A 103 -9.75 3.92 -1.24
N TRP A 104 -9.44 2.90 -2.03
CA TRP A 104 -9.11 2.99 -3.45
C TRP A 104 -10.13 2.23 -4.27
N MET A 105 -10.55 2.81 -5.37
CA MET A 105 -11.30 2.11 -6.42
C MET A 105 -10.38 1.89 -7.60
N TYR A 106 -10.09 0.64 -7.91
CA TYR A 106 -9.34 0.25 -9.10
C TYR A 106 -10.30 -0.20 -10.21
N GLU A 107 -9.90 0.04 -11.46
CA GLU A 107 -10.56 -0.53 -12.62
C GLU A 107 -9.54 -1.08 -13.60
N VAL A 108 -9.62 -2.38 -13.85
CA VAL A 108 -8.69 -3.15 -14.67
C VAL A 108 -9.50 -4.06 -15.57
N ASN A 109 -9.46 -3.82 -16.89
CA ASN A 109 -10.05 -4.71 -17.92
C ASN A 109 -11.47 -5.23 -17.60
N GLY A 110 -12.33 -4.33 -17.04
CA GLY A 110 -13.72 -4.62 -16.68
C GLY A 110 -13.95 -5.20 -15.29
N ILE A 111 -12.88 -5.36 -14.50
CA ILE A 111 -12.93 -5.64 -13.07
C ILE A 111 -12.89 -4.31 -12.31
N GLN A 112 -13.75 -4.16 -11.32
CA GLN A 112 -13.71 -3.07 -10.34
C GLN A 112 -13.44 -3.65 -8.96
N LEU A 113 -12.33 -3.25 -8.37
CA LEU A 113 -11.86 -3.68 -7.07
C LEU A 113 -11.78 -2.48 -6.12
N LYS A 114 -12.39 -2.61 -4.95
CA LYS A 114 -12.23 -1.63 -3.87
C LYS A 114 -11.25 -2.20 -2.84
N LYS A 115 -10.18 -1.44 -2.55
CA LYS A 115 -9.24 -1.71 -1.46
C LYS A 115 -9.53 -0.76 -0.32
N THR A 116 -9.61 -1.27 0.90
CA THR A 116 -9.74 -0.48 2.14
C THR A 116 -8.64 -0.90 3.10
N ILE A 117 -8.02 0.05 3.79
CA ILE A 117 -7.02 -0.23 4.83
C ILE A 117 -7.53 0.33 6.15
N ALA A 118 -7.36 -0.44 7.23
CA ALA A 118 -7.68 -0.03 8.59
C ALA A 118 -6.63 -0.55 9.56
N MET A 119 -6.40 0.15 10.67
CA MET A 119 -5.64 -0.35 11.81
C MET A 119 -6.56 -0.68 12.97
N ILE A 120 -6.28 -1.77 13.64
CA ILE A 120 -7.00 -2.15 14.85
C ILE A 120 -6.49 -1.31 16.02
N HIS A 121 -7.42 -0.63 16.70
CA HIS A 121 -7.08 0.18 17.86
C HIS A 121 -6.54 -0.67 19.00
N GLY A 122 -5.42 -0.26 19.58
CA GLY A 122 -4.76 -0.99 20.66
C GLY A 122 -3.90 -2.17 20.22
N GLU A 123 -3.73 -2.41 18.90
CA GLU A 123 -2.96 -3.53 18.38
C GLU A 123 -2.00 -3.10 17.27
N ASN A 124 -0.90 -3.85 17.10
CA ASN A 124 0.00 -3.71 15.95
C ASN A 124 -0.52 -4.55 14.77
N THR A 125 -1.77 -4.30 14.39
CA THR A 125 -2.49 -5.06 13.36
C THR A 125 -3.02 -4.11 12.29
N VAL A 126 -2.70 -4.38 11.03
CA VAL A 126 -3.27 -3.74 9.86
C VAL A 126 -4.19 -4.73 9.13
N VAL A 127 -5.34 -4.25 8.71
CA VAL A 127 -6.32 -5.03 7.95
C VAL A 127 -6.44 -4.41 6.57
N VAL A 128 -6.29 -5.24 5.54
CA VAL A 128 -6.50 -4.85 4.14
C VAL A 128 -7.69 -5.63 3.60
N ILE A 129 -8.71 -4.92 3.16
CA ILE A 129 -9.96 -5.50 2.66
C ILE A 129 -10.06 -5.26 1.16
N TYR A 130 -10.34 -6.30 0.42
CA TYR A 130 -10.60 -6.24 -1.02
C TYR A 130 -12.05 -6.64 -1.30
N ASP A 131 -12.84 -5.68 -1.80
CA ASP A 131 -14.22 -5.92 -2.26
C ASP A 131 -14.23 -5.98 -3.78
N ILE A 132 -14.69 -7.08 -4.34
CA ILE A 132 -14.94 -7.21 -5.78
C ILE A 132 -16.26 -6.53 -6.07
N VAL A 133 -16.22 -5.27 -6.54
CA VAL A 133 -17.41 -4.49 -6.84
C VAL A 133 -18.07 -4.95 -8.14
N LYS A 134 -17.22 -5.31 -9.13
CA LYS A 134 -17.66 -5.85 -10.41
C LYS A 134 -16.59 -6.72 -11.01
N ALA A 135 -17.00 -7.89 -11.52
CA ALA A 135 -16.14 -8.75 -12.33
C ALA A 135 -16.96 -9.31 -13.49
N LYS A 136 -16.52 -9.06 -14.72
CA LYS A 136 -17.16 -9.62 -15.93
C LYS A 136 -16.60 -10.98 -16.32
N LYS A 137 -15.41 -11.32 -15.79
CA LYS A 137 -14.67 -12.56 -16.06
C LYS A 137 -14.03 -13.04 -14.76
N PRO A 138 -13.76 -14.33 -14.62
CA PRO A 138 -12.91 -14.83 -13.54
C PRO A 138 -11.51 -14.24 -13.66
N PHE A 139 -10.88 -13.98 -12.52
CA PHE A 139 -9.51 -13.50 -12.42
C PHE A 139 -8.81 -14.12 -11.20
N LYS A 140 -7.50 -14.08 -11.21
CA LYS A 140 -6.68 -14.37 -10.03
C LYS A 140 -6.14 -13.08 -9.48
N MET A 141 -5.89 -13.05 -8.17
CA MET A 141 -5.22 -11.96 -7.48
C MET A 141 -4.00 -12.53 -6.76
N GLU A 142 -2.83 -12.01 -7.11
CA GLU A 142 -1.58 -12.29 -6.41
C GLU A 142 -1.29 -11.13 -5.46
N LEU A 143 -0.85 -11.45 -4.25
CA LEU A 143 -0.44 -10.50 -3.23
C LEU A 143 1.02 -10.76 -2.88
N LEU A 144 1.87 -9.76 -3.06
CA LEU A 144 3.28 -9.81 -2.73
C LEU A 144 3.57 -8.92 -1.52
N PRO A 145 3.75 -9.50 -0.31
CA PRO A 145 4.14 -8.74 0.86
C PRO A 145 5.63 -8.37 0.80
N LEU A 146 5.93 -7.09 0.93
CA LEU A 146 7.28 -6.56 0.99
C LEU A 146 7.65 -6.29 2.46
N MET A 147 8.26 -7.26 3.09
CA MET A 147 8.70 -7.17 4.48
C MET A 147 9.93 -6.24 4.60
N ALA A 148 10.09 -5.57 5.75
CA ALA A 148 11.21 -4.65 5.98
C ALA A 148 12.01 -4.99 7.25
N GLY A 149 11.38 -5.11 8.42
CA GLY A 149 12.08 -5.43 9.68
C GLY A 149 13.04 -4.34 10.16
N ARG A 150 12.87 -3.09 9.75
CA ARG A 150 13.80 -2.00 10.04
C ARG A 150 13.27 -1.01 11.07
N PHE A 151 14.17 -0.39 11.82
CA PHE A 151 13.84 0.76 12.64
C PHE A 151 13.33 1.91 11.77
N TYR A 152 12.25 2.57 12.17
CA TYR A 152 11.52 3.51 11.29
C TYR A 152 12.31 4.76 10.87
N HIS A 153 13.35 5.16 11.62
CA HIS A 153 14.25 6.26 11.25
C HIS A 153 15.37 5.84 10.28
N SER A 154 15.62 4.54 10.15
CA SER A 154 16.70 4.02 9.32
C SER A 154 16.20 3.66 7.93
N LEU A 155 17.10 3.74 6.95
CA LEU A 155 16.97 3.06 5.67
C LEU A 155 17.74 1.74 5.75
N GLN A 156 17.29 0.74 5.00
CA GLN A 156 17.92 -0.56 4.94
C GLN A 156 18.05 -0.97 3.47
N HIS A 157 19.22 -1.50 3.13
CA HIS A 157 19.46 -2.15 1.85
C HIS A 157 19.52 -3.66 2.07
N ALA A 158 19.28 -4.42 1.02
CA ALA A 158 19.43 -5.87 1.08
C ALA A 158 20.85 -6.24 1.53
N SER A 159 20.96 -7.18 2.47
CA SER A 159 22.23 -7.68 2.99
C SER A 159 22.14 -9.19 3.22
N GLU A 160 23.29 -9.88 3.19
CA GLU A 160 23.39 -11.32 3.46
C GLU A 160 22.97 -11.70 4.89
N GLN A 161 22.83 -10.71 5.78
CA GLN A 161 22.39 -10.92 7.18
C GLN A 161 20.87 -10.93 7.35
N MET A 162 20.11 -10.64 6.28
CA MET A 162 18.64 -10.70 6.32
C MET A 162 18.20 -12.11 5.96
N HIS A 163 17.95 -12.93 6.98
CA HIS A 163 17.30 -14.22 6.81
C HIS A 163 15.82 -14.09 7.19
N TRP A 164 14.95 -14.55 6.31
CA TRP A 164 13.53 -14.66 6.54
C TRP A 164 13.16 -16.13 6.37
N ASP A 165 12.88 -16.78 7.48
CA ASP A 165 12.30 -18.12 7.44
C ASP A 165 10.77 -17.97 7.44
N ALA A 166 10.13 -18.56 6.43
CA ALA A 166 8.68 -18.72 6.37
C ALA A 166 8.37 -20.20 6.62
N ASP A 167 7.74 -20.48 7.75
CA ASP A 167 7.20 -21.81 8.08
C ASP A 167 5.84 -22.04 7.38
#